data_3c97abeb58c5f6cb21f0f6d360ab7717
#
_entry.id   3c97abeb58c5f6cb21f0f6d360ab7717
#
_cell.length_a   1.000
_cell.length_b   1.000
_cell.length_c   1.000
_cell.angle_alpha   90.00
_cell.angle_beta   90.00
_cell.angle_gamma   90.00
#
_symmetry.space_group_name_H-M   'P 1'
#
loop_
_entity.id
_entity.type
_entity.pdbx_description
1 polymer ?
#
loop_
_entity_poly.entity_id
_entity_poly.type
_entity_poly.pdbx_seq_one_letter_code
_entity_poly.pdbx_strand_id
1 'polypeptide(L)'
;SEERAVVQIKTILRNETSSNRQITLTTKLTKGNDEAGKGEIKVDLPANGIKEITQKISVLYPALWSPETPHLYNAHFLVTEASDVIDSTTESFGIRTVTYSAEQGLFLNGKRIILNGGCLHHDNGCLGAAAYDRAEERKVELMKAAGFNAVRTSHNIPSEEFLHACDRLGLLVIDETFDGWRDSKNQYDYSILFDQWWQRDIESMVLRDRNHPSIFCWSIGNEVIERKKLEVVTTARKLADYVHKFDPSRPVTSALAAWDNDWEIYDPLAAVHEIVGYNYLLHRAPVDHQRVPSR
;
A
#
# COMPACT_ATOMS: atom_id res chain seq x y z
N SER A 1 5.16 20.66 -3.38
CA SER A 1 5.76 21.38 -4.53
C SER A 1 7.15 20.81 -4.81
N GLU A 2 7.70 21.04 -5.98
CA GLU A 2 9.07 20.66 -6.33
C GLU A 2 10.11 21.33 -5.41
N GLU A 3 9.75 22.42 -4.78
CA GLU A 3 10.65 23.15 -3.88
C GLU A 3 10.64 22.62 -2.44
N ARG A 4 9.52 22.03 -1.99
CA ARG A 4 9.38 21.62 -0.59
C ARG A 4 8.36 20.49 -0.44
N ALA A 5 8.75 19.46 0.30
CA ALA A 5 7.83 18.45 0.86
C ALA A 5 7.77 18.57 2.39
N VAL A 6 6.65 18.18 2.97
CA VAL A 6 6.50 18.00 4.42
C VAL A 6 6.24 16.53 4.67
N VAL A 7 7.19 15.86 5.31
CA VAL A 7 7.06 14.47 5.72
C VAL A 7 6.40 14.46 7.10
N GLN A 8 5.19 13.91 7.17
CA GLN A 8 4.50 13.70 8.43
C GLN A 8 4.77 12.28 8.92
N ILE A 9 5.32 12.18 10.10
CA ILE A 9 5.78 10.91 10.70
C ILE A 9 4.99 10.67 11.96
N LYS A 10 4.37 9.51 12.05
CA LYS A 10 3.72 9.00 13.26
C LYS A 10 4.58 7.91 13.86
N THR A 11 5.01 8.09 15.10
CA THR A 11 5.81 7.14 15.85
C THR A 11 5.05 6.68 17.07
N ILE A 12 4.91 5.37 17.25
CA ILE A 12 4.30 4.78 18.45
C ILE A 12 5.42 4.36 19.38
N LEU A 13 5.45 4.97 20.55
CA LEU A 13 6.41 4.68 21.61
C LEU A 13 5.72 3.88 22.72
N ARG A 14 6.34 2.78 23.12
CA ARG A 14 5.86 1.92 24.22
C ARG A 14 6.88 1.88 25.34
N ASN A 15 6.45 2.17 26.55
CA ASN A 15 7.24 1.97 27.76
C ASN A 15 6.84 0.66 28.42
N GLU A 16 7.72 -0.33 28.41
CA GLU A 16 7.49 -1.65 28.99
C GLU A 16 7.98 -1.75 30.44
N THR A 17 8.45 -0.63 31.02
CA THR A 17 8.92 -0.59 32.41
C THR A 17 7.82 -0.15 33.37
N SER A 18 7.97 -0.49 34.63
CA SER A 18 7.06 -0.12 35.73
C SER A 18 7.23 1.32 36.25
N SER A 19 8.08 2.13 35.61
CA SER A 19 8.34 3.52 36.00
C SER A 19 8.07 4.48 34.83
N ASN A 20 7.67 5.71 35.17
CA ASN A 20 7.58 6.77 34.16
C ASN A 20 8.96 7.09 33.60
N ARG A 21 9.03 7.35 32.30
CA ARG A 21 10.25 7.70 31.60
C ARG A 21 10.13 9.05 30.91
N GLN A 22 11.20 9.83 30.97
CA GLN A 22 11.32 11.05 30.16
C GLN A 22 12.40 10.81 29.13
N ILE A 23 11.98 10.76 27.86
CA ILE A 23 12.83 10.43 26.72
C ILE A 23 12.87 11.57 25.70
N THR A 24 13.86 11.55 24.84
CA THR A 24 13.92 12.38 23.65
C THR A 24 13.84 11.47 22.41
N LEU A 25 12.86 11.72 21.53
CA LEU A 25 12.76 11.13 20.21
C LEU A 25 13.40 12.07 19.19
N THR A 26 14.50 11.66 18.59
CA THR A 26 15.13 12.33 17.46
C THR A 26 14.82 11.57 16.19
N THR A 27 14.31 12.26 15.17
CA THR A 27 14.09 11.72 13.82
C THR A 27 14.97 12.46 12.83
N LYS A 28 15.84 11.72 12.12
CA LYS A 28 16.72 12.26 11.09
C LYS A 28 16.35 11.66 9.74
N LEU A 29 16.05 12.49 8.77
CA LEU A 29 15.81 12.08 7.39
C LEU A 29 17.09 12.19 6.60
N THR A 30 17.44 11.14 5.84
CA THR A 30 18.62 11.15 4.96
C THR A 30 18.27 10.67 3.56
N LYS A 31 19.03 11.13 2.56
CA LYS A 31 19.09 10.56 1.21
C LYS A 31 20.54 10.15 0.95
N GLY A 32 20.80 8.85 0.91
CA GLY A 32 22.16 8.36 1.01
C GLY A 32 22.83 8.84 2.31
N ASN A 33 23.95 9.54 2.21
CA ASN A 33 24.67 10.07 3.36
C ASN A 33 24.25 11.50 3.74
N ASP A 34 23.46 12.17 2.90
CA ASP A 34 23.11 13.58 3.09
C ASP A 34 21.88 13.70 4.01
N GLU A 35 21.97 14.62 4.97
CA GLU A 35 20.83 14.96 5.82
C GLU A 35 19.82 15.79 5.01
N ALA A 36 18.57 15.31 4.96
CA ALA A 36 17.46 15.97 4.27
C ALA A 36 16.52 16.73 5.23
N GLY A 37 16.57 16.42 6.51
CA GLY A 37 15.78 17.08 7.53
C GLY A 37 15.92 16.40 8.89
N LYS A 38 15.55 17.11 9.95
CA LYS A 38 15.64 16.61 11.33
C LYS A 38 14.49 17.15 12.18
N GLY A 39 14.01 16.34 13.11
CA GLY A 39 13.04 16.71 14.14
C GLY A 39 13.44 16.10 15.49
N GLU A 40 13.13 16.81 16.57
CA GLU A 40 13.38 16.34 17.93
C GLU A 40 12.20 16.71 18.83
N ILE A 41 11.81 15.81 19.73
CA ILE A 41 10.73 16.05 20.69
C ILE A 41 11.00 15.30 21.99
N LYS A 42 10.77 15.98 23.12
CA LYS A 42 10.79 15.37 24.44
C LYS A 42 9.43 14.77 24.74
N VAL A 43 9.42 13.57 25.28
CA VAL A 43 8.22 12.78 25.52
C VAL A 43 8.23 12.19 26.92
N ASP A 44 7.18 12.47 27.69
CA ASP A 44 6.93 11.78 28.94
C ASP A 44 6.11 10.52 28.64
N LEU A 45 6.64 9.34 28.94
CA LEU A 45 6.01 8.04 28.75
C LEU A 45 5.61 7.47 30.10
N PRO A 46 4.31 7.26 30.36
CA PRO A 46 3.86 6.60 31.59
C PRO A 46 4.40 5.17 31.72
N ALA A 47 4.51 4.68 32.93
CA ALA A 47 4.82 3.28 33.21
C ALA A 47 3.83 2.36 32.48
N ASN A 48 4.33 1.33 31.79
CA ASN A 48 3.56 0.40 30.95
C ASN A 48 2.63 1.10 29.91
N GLY A 49 2.98 2.34 29.54
CA GLY A 49 2.14 3.19 28.67
C GLY A 49 2.57 3.17 27.20
N ILE A 50 1.64 3.62 26.35
CA ILE A 50 1.87 3.81 24.91
C ILE A 50 1.56 5.26 24.57
N LYS A 51 2.36 5.87 23.68
CA LYS A 51 2.14 7.23 23.20
C LYS A 51 2.40 7.32 21.70
N GLU A 52 1.44 7.87 20.96
CA GLU A 52 1.63 8.24 19.55
C GLU A 52 2.16 9.67 19.47
N ILE A 53 3.24 9.85 18.71
CA ILE A 53 3.90 11.12 18.46
C ILE A 53 3.83 11.43 16.98
N THR A 54 3.42 12.65 16.63
CA THR A 54 3.43 13.13 15.25
C THR A 54 4.49 14.23 15.11
N GLN A 55 5.43 14.01 14.19
CA GLN A 55 6.43 15.02 13.77
C GLN A 55 6.17 15.43 12.33
N LYS A 56 6.42 16.71 11.99
CA LYS A 56 6.39 17.24 10.63
C LYS A 56 7.75 17.79 10.29
N ILE A 57 8.44 17.16 9.36
CA ILE A 57 9.80 17.52 8.95
C ILE A 57 9.76 18.00 7.50
N SER A 58 10.32 19.19 7.23
CA SER A 58 10.41 19.73 5.89
C SER A 58 11.65 19.20 5.18
N VAL A 59 11.46 18.79 3.92
CA VAL A 59 12.54 18.43 2.99
C VAL A 59 12.53 19.46 1.86
N LEU A 60 13.63 20.19 1.69
CA LEU A 60 13.79 21.17 0.62
C LEU A 60 14.27 20.48 -0.65
N TYR A 61 13.71 20.88 -1.80
CA TYR A 61 14.02 20.34 -3.13
C TYR A 61 14.05 18.79 -3.14
N PRO A 62 12.94 18.14 -2.76
CA PRO A 62 12.91 16.70 -2.60
C PRO A 62 13.17 15.99 -3.92
N ALA A 63 14.01 14.95 -3.90
CA ALA A 63 14.10 14.00 -5.00
C ALA A 63 12.87 13.10 -4.95
N LEU A 64 11.99 13.23 -5.94
CA LEU A 64 10.74 12.49 -5.97
C LEU A 64 10.95 11.06 -6.44
N TRP A 65 10.23 10.12 -5.83
CA TRP A 65 10.21 8.74 -6.25
C TRP A 65 9.30 8.55 -7.48
N SER A 66 9.79 7.83 -8.47
CA SER A 66 9.02 7.34 -9.63
C SER A 66 9.59 6.03 -10.16
N PRO A 67 8.89 5.28 -11.03
CA PRO A 67 9.42 4.09 -11.69
C PRO A 67 10.73 4.32 -12.47
N GLU A 68 10.94 5.53 -12.98
CA GLU A 68 12.15 5.92 -13.72
C GLU A 68 13.27 6.40 -12.81
N THR A 69 12.91 7.01 -11.68
CA THR A 69 13.84 7.58 -10.70
C THR A 69 13.41 7.20 -9.28
N PRO A 70 13.67 5.95 -8.85
CA PRO A 70 13.18 5.44 -7.57
C PRO A 70 14.01 5.94 -6.38
N HIS A 71 13.95 7.25 -6.14
CA HIS A 71 14.66 7.88 -5.05
C HIS A 71 14.04 7.54 -3.70
N LEU A 72 14.85 6.93 -2.83
CA LEU A 72 14.46 6.59 -1.47
C LEU A 72 15.18 7.47 -0.45
N TYR A 73 14.52 7.69 0.65
CA TYR A 73 15.01 8.32 1.86
C TYR A 73 14.96 7.31 3.01
N ASN A 74 15.78 7.54 4.04
CA ASN A 74 15.69 6.83 5.31
C ASN A 74 15.29 7.79 6.42
N ALA A 75 14.35 7.37 7.25
CA ALA A 75 14.02 8.00 8.51
C ALA A 75 14.69 7.20 9.64
N HIS A 76 15.71 7.79 10.26
CA HIS A 76 16.41 7.21 11.40
C HIS A 76 15.77 7.75 12.67
N PHE A 77 15.29 6.86 13.50
CA PHE A 77 14.70 7.15 14.80
C PHE A 77 15.68 6.79 15.89
N LEU A 78 15.89 7.71 16.81
CA LEU A 78 16.75 7.53 17.96
C LEU A 78 15.97 7.93 19.20
N VAL A 79 15.87 7.02 20.16
CA VAL A 79 15.27 7.29 21.46
C VAL A 79 16.38 7.35 22.51
N THR A 80 16.47 8.47 23.21
CA THR A 80 17.46 8.67 24.27
C THR A 80 16.79 9.00 25.59
N GLU A 81 17.38 8.53 26.68
CA GLU A 81 17.07 8.93 28.07
C GLU A 81 18.32 9.59 28.67
N ALA A 82 18.20 10.85 29.06
CA ALA A 82 19.36 11.70 29.35
C ALA A 82 20.31 11.78 28.15
N SER A 83 21.44 11.08 28.16
CA SER A 83 22.41 11.01 27.06
C SER A 83 22.54 9.60 26.47
N ASP A 84 21.89 8.63 27.07
CA ASP A 84 22.03 7.23 26.68
C ASP A 84 21.02 6.86 25.60
N VAL A 85 21.48 6.17 24.57
CA VAL A 85 20.62 5.60 23.53
C VAL A 85 19.97 4.36 24.10
N ILE A 86 18.63 4.35 24.13
CA ILE A 86 17.86 3.23 24.67
C ILE A 86 17.12 2.43 23.59
N ASP A 87 16.87 3.06 22.41
CA ASP A 87 16.28 2.36 21.26
C ASP A 87 16.58 3.10 19.96
N SER A 88 16.60 2.37 18.84
CA SER A 88 16.75 2.95 17.51
C SER A 88 16.15 2.06 16.43
N THR A 89 15.59 2.69 15.41
CA THR A 89 15.12 2.00 14.21
C THR A 89 15.29 2.87 12.98
N THR A 90 15.23 2.27 11.81
CA THR A 90 15.30 2.97 10.53
C THR A 90 14.20 2.47 9.61
N GLU A 91 13.52 3.41 8.93
CA GLU A 91 12.45 3.14 7.99
C GLU A 91 12.76 3.78 6.66
N SER A 92 12.64 3.01 5.56
CA SER A 92 12.80 3.53 4.20
C SER A 92 11.48 4.08 3.68
N PHE A 93 11.53 5.19 2.94
CA PHE A 93 10.35 5.79 2.32
C PHE A 93 10.70 6.57 1.06
N GLY A 94 9.69 6.86 0.24
CA GLY A 94 9.83 7.74 -0.92
C GLY A 94 8.88 8.93 -0.83
N ILE A 95 9.30 10.06 -1.41
CA ILE A 95 8.46 11.26 -1.51
C ILE A 95 7.84 11.29 -2.90
N ARG A 96 6.52 11.25 -2.99
CA ARG A 96 5.76 11.32 -4.24
C ARG A 96 4.36 11.87 -4.03
N THR A 97 3.71 12.23 -5.11
CA THR A 97 2.28 12.52 -5.13
C THR A 97 1.58 11.61 -6.14
N VAL A 98 0.44 11.06 -5.75
CA VAL A 98 -0.45 10.29 -6.63
C VAL A 98 -1.79 11.01 -6.65
N THR A 99 -2.28 11.32 -7.84
CA THR A 99 -3.62 11.86 -8.03
C THR A 99 -4.31 11.11 -9.17
N TYR A 100 -5.62 11.00 -9.12
CA TYR A 100 -6.40 10.31 -10.12
C TYR A 100 -7.78 10.95 -10.27
N SER A 101 -8.31 10.86 -11.47
CA SER A 101 -9.71 11.20 -11.77
C SER A 101 -10.24 10.39 -12.94
N ALA A 102 -11.55 10.24 -12.99
CA ALA A 102 -12.21 9.56 -14.10
C ALA A 102 -11.93 10.24 -15.46
N GLU A 103 -11.78 11.56 -15.48
CA GLU A 103 -11.55 12.34 -16.72
C GLU A 103 -10.11 12.30 -17.21
N GLN A 104 -9.16 12.40 -16.28
CA GLN A 104 -7.74 12.62 -16.61
C GLN A 104 -6.88 11.36 -16.42
N GLY A 105 -7.38 10.37 -15.68
CA GLY A 105 -6.65 9.15 -15.34
C GLY A 105 -5.69 9.34 -14.17
N LEU A 106 -4.62 8.56 -14.15
CA LEU A 106 -3.64 8.50 -13.07
C LEU A 106 -2.46 9.42 -13.32
N PHE A 107 -2.06 10.18 -12.28
CA PHE A 107 -0.89 11.04 -12.29
C PHE A 107 0.05 10.69 -11.14
N LEU A 108 1.32 10.63 -11.46
CA LEU A 108 2.43 10.50 -10.50
C LEU A 108 3.31 11.74 -10.61
N ASN A 109 3.49 12.45 -9.48
CA ASN A 109 4.28 13.69 -9.44
C ASN A 109 3.85 14.73 -10.49
N GLY A 110 2.54 14.86 -10.69
CA GLY A 110 1.95 15.79 -11.68
C GLY A 110 2.08 15.36 -13.14
N LYS A 111 2.67 14.20 -13.44
CA LYS A 111 2.77 13.64 -14.80
C LYS A 111 1.79 12.49 -14.97
N ARG A 112 1.06 12.49 -16.07
CA ARG A 112 0.16 11.37 -16.42
C ARG A 112 0.98 10.09 -16.63
N ILE A 113 0.54 9.01 -16.00
CA ILE A 113 1.17 7.71 -16.14
C ILE A 113 0.18 6.67 -16.66
N ILE A 114 0.63 5.83 -17.58
CA ILE A 114 -0.09 4.65 -18.04
C ILE A 114 0.57 3.45 -17.38
N LEU A 115 -0.23 2.63 -16.71
CA LEU A 115 0.24 1.41 -16.09
C LEU A 115 0.40 0.33 -17.16
N ASN A 116 1.65 -0.09 -17.37
CA ASN A 116 2.00 -1.23 -18.20
C ASN A 116 2.52 -2.32 -17.25
N GLY A 117 1.66 -3.27 -16.91
CA GLY A 117 1.96 -4.21 -15.84
C GLY A 117 1.35 -5.59 -16.06
N GLY A 118 1.54 -6.43 -15.08
CA GLY A 118 0.98 -7.77 -15.03
C GLY A 118 0.60 -8.18 -13.61
N CYS A 119 -0.13 -9.28 -13.53
CA CYS A 119 -0.42 -9.96 -12.28
C CYS A 119 0.73 -10.89 -11.94
N LEU A 120 1.25 -10.81 -10.72
CA LEU A 120 2.25 -11.72 -10.21
C LEU A 120 1.66 -12.55 -9.09
N HIS A 121 1.55 -13.85 -9.33
CA HIS A 121 1.13 -14.81 -8.31
C HIS A 121 2.26 -15.11 -7.35
N HIS A 122 1.92 -15.60 -6.17
CA HIS A 122 2.87 -16.02 -5.14
C HIS A 122 3.51 -17.36 -5.52
N ASP A 123 4.34 -17.31 -6.55
CA ASP A 123 5.01 -18.44 -7.19
C ASP A 123 6.42 -18.04 -7.64
N ASN A 124 7.38 -18.89 -7.33
CA ASN A 124 8.78 -18.74 -7.68
C ASN A 124 9.28 -19.92 -8.55
N GLY A 125 8.42 -20.44 -9.42
CA GLY A 125 8.74 -21.53 -10.33
C GLY A 125 9.10 -22.83 -9.58
N CYS A 126 10.31 -23.33 -9.76
CA CYS A 126 10.73 -24.58 -9.09
C CYS A 126 10.82 -24.48 -7.56
N LEU A 127 10.77 -23.28 -7.00
CA LEU A 127 10.71 -23.04 -5.54
C LEU A 127 9.27 -23.08 -4.99
N GLY A 128 8.25 -23.16 -5.86
CA GLY A 128 6.85 -23.07 -5.48
C GLY A 128 6.55 -21.74 -4.79
N ALA A 129 5.80 -21.78 -3.70
CA ALA A 129 5.44 -20.60 -2.92
C ALA A 129 6.52 -20.14 -1.90
N ALA A 130 7.73 -20.69 -1.94
CA ALA A 130 8.80 -20.25 -1.05
C ALA A 130 9.34 -18.87 -1.46
N ALA A 131 9.12 -17.88 -0.60
CA ALA A 131 9.47 -16.49 -0.82
C ALA A 131 10.87 -16.18 -0.26
N TYR A 132 11.91 -16.71 -0.92
CA TYR A 132 13.29 -16.33 -0.61
C TYR A 132 13.58 -14.93 -1.16
N ASP A 133 14.23 -14.07 -0.40
CA ASP A 133 14.50 -12.67 -0.71
C ASP A 133 15.05 -12.48 -2.13
N ARG A 134 16.05 -13.25 -2.49
CA ARG A 134 16.64 -13.16 -3.85
C ARG A 134 15.69 -13.61 -4.97
N ALA A 135 14.78 -14.53 -4.70
CA ALA A 135 13.79 -14.97 -5.67
C ALA A 135 12.72 -13.89 -5.87
N GLU A 136 12.30 -13.23 -4.80
CA GLU A 136 11.36 -12.11 -4.84
C GLU A 136 11.95 -10.90 -5.58
N GLU A 137 13.19 -10.52 -5.27
CA GLU A 137 13.90 -9.46 -5.98
C GLU A 137 14.04 -9.78 -7.49
N ARG A 138 14.40 -11.03 -7.83
CA ARG A 138 14.49 -11.47 -9.22
C ARG A 138 13.21 -11.30 -10.02
N LYS A 139 12.04 -11.53 -9.40
CA LYS A 139 10.74 -11.28 -10.08
C LYS A 139 10.62 -9.82 -10.50
N VAL A 140 10.94 -8.89 -9.61
CA VAL A 140 10.91 -7.46 -9.90
C VAL A 140 11.92 -7.07 -10.98
N GLU A 141 13.16 -7.60 -10.92
CA GLU A 141 14.19 -7.39 -11.95
C GLU A 141 13.69 -7.82 -13.34
N LEU A 142 13.05 -8.99 -13.43
CA LEU A 142 12.54 -9.52 -14.70
C LEU A 142 11.39 -8.67 -15.24
N MET A 143 10.47 -8.19 -14.37
CA MET A 143 9.40 -7.29 -14.78
C MET A 143 9.97 -5.98 -15.32
N LYS A 144 10.93 -5.38 -14.63
CA LYS A 144 11.62 -4.16 -15.09
C LYS A 144 12.35 -4.37 -16.42
N ALA A 145 13.08 -5.46 -16.55
CA ALA A 145 13.80 -5.80 -17.78
C ALA A 145 12.84 -6.02 -18.97
N ALA A 146 11.63 -6.51 -18.71
CA ALA A 146 10.58 -6.67 -19.73
C ALA A 146 9.84 -5.34 -20.05
N GLY A 147 10.21 -4.22 -19.41
CA GLY A 147 9.63 -2.91 -19.67
C GLY A 147 8.33 -2.59 -18.91
N PHE A 148 7.99 -3.38 -17.89
CA PHE A 148 6.85 -3.09 -17.04
C PHE A 148 7.16 -1.96 -16.03
N ASN A 149 6.13 -1.17 -15.70
CA ASN A 149 6.20 -0.15 -14.68
C ASN A 149 5.25 -0.39 -13.50
N ALA A 150 4.42 -1.44 -13.58
CA ALA A 150 3.46 -1.78 -12.54
C ALA A 150 3.25 -3.30 -12.41
N VAL A 151 2.80 -3.71 -11.22
CA VAL A 151 2.35 -5.08 -10.94
C VAL A 151 1.13 -5.07 -10.02
N ARG A 152 0.33 -6.13 -10.07
CA ARG A 152 -0.67 -6.46 -9.06
C ARG A 152 -0.26 -7.76 -8.38
N THR A 153 -0.23 -7.75 -7.04
CA THR A 153 0.11 -8.94 -6.26
C THR A 153 -1.10 -9.87 -6.18
N SER A 154 -1.14 -10.85 -7.05
CA SER A 154 -2.29 -11.75 -7.25
C SER A 154 -2.14 -13.02 -6.40
N HIS A 155 -3.08 -13.38 -5.62
CA HIS A 155 -4.24 -12.66 -5.11
C HIS A 155 -4.16 -12.66 -3.59
N ASN A 156 -3.04 -12.21 -3.05
CA ASN A 156 -2.71 -12.20 -1.63
C ASN A 156 -1.53 -11.28 -1.34
N ILE A 157 -1.35 -10.95 -0.08
CA ILE A 157 -0.32 -10.04 0.42
C ILE A 157 1.08 -10.56 0.05
N PRO A 158 1.95 -9.74 -0.59
CA PRO A 158 3.29 -10.14 -0.99
C PRO A 158 4.26 -10.19 0.20
N SER A 159 5.47 -10.70 -0.04
CA SER A 159 6.57 -10.59 0.93
C SER A 159 7.06 -9.14 1.04
N GLU A 160 7.64 -8.79 2.20
CA GLU A 160 8.24 -7.47 2.40
C GLU A 160 9.39 -7.24 1.42
N GLU A 161 10.23 -8.25 1.16
CA GLU A 161 11.35 -8.11 0.24
C GLU A 161 10.91 -7.85 -1.21
N PHE A 162 9.77 -8.41 -1.63
CA PHE A 162 9.17 -8.05 -2.92
C PHE A 162 8.84 -6.55 -2.99
N LEU A 163 8.25 -5.98 -1.95
CA LEU A 163 7.92 -4.56 -1.88
C LEU A 163 9.19 -3.69 -1.79
N HIS A 164 10.17 -4.09 -1.01
CA HIS A 164 11.47 -3.41 -0.98
C HIS A 164 12.16 -3.41 -2.34
N ALA A 165 12.08 -4.51 -3.09
CA ALA A 165 12.61 -4.57 -4.43
C ALA A 165 11.82 -3.65 -5.39
N CYS A 166 10.48 -3.58 -5.27
CA CYS A 166 9.65 -2.65 -6.04
C CYS A 166 10.01 -1.18 -5.76
N ASP A 167 10.27 -0.85 -4.49
CA ASP A 167 10.70 0.49 -4.10
C ASP A 167 12.05 0.88 -4.70
N ARG A 168 13.04 -0.02 -4.63
CA ARG A 168 14.41 0.22 -5.11
C ARG A 168 14.51 0.23 -6.64
N LEU A 169 13.77 -0.64 -7.31
CA LEU A 169 13.84 -0.81 -8.76
C LEU A 169 12.80 0.00 -9.52
N GLY A 170 11.86 0.63 -8.81
CA GLY A 170 10.86 1.51 -9.40
C GLY A 170 9.73 0.76 -10.10
N LEU A 171 8.96 -0.04 -9.38
CA LEU A 171 7.79 -0.75 -9.88
C LEU A 171 6.56 -0.37 -9.05
N LEU A 172 5.53 0.19 -9.68
CA LEU A 172 4.27 0.49 -8.99
C LEU A 172 3.52 -0.78 -8.62
N VAL A 173 2.86 -0.78 -7.46
CA VAL A 173 2.20 -1.96 -6.92
C VAL A 173 0.73 -1.65 -6.63
N ILE A 174 -0.17 -2.52 -7.11
CA ILE A 174 -1.49 -2.73 -6.53
C ILE A 174 -1.34 -3.88 -5.54
N ASP A 175 -1.41 -3.57 -4.26
CA ASP A 175 -1.25 -4.54 -3.19
C ASP A 175 -2.61 -5.16 -2.84
N GLU A 176 -2.73 -6.48 -3.04
CA GLU A 176 -4.00 -7.19 -2.98
C GLU A 176 -4.08 -8.13 -1.78
N THR A 177 -5.20 -8.03 -1.04
CA THR A 177 -5.39 -8.79 0.19
C THR A 177 -5.96 -10.17 -0.05
N PHE A 178 -7.03 -10.30 -0.87
CA PHE A 178 -7.86 -11.51 -0.98
C PHE A 178 -8.15 -11.89 -2.42
N ASP A 179 -8.12 -13.19 -2.72
CA ASP A 179 -8.65 -13.73 -3.98
C ASP A 179 -10.19 -13.76 -4.01
N GLY A 180 -10.81 -14.03 -2.89
CA GLY A 180 -12.26 -14.06 -2.74
C GLY A 180 -12.66 -13.76 -1.29
N TRP A 181 -13.98 -13.70 -1.04
CA TRP A 181 -14.50 -13.42 0.31
C TRP A 181 -15.18 -14.66 0.92
N ARG A 182 -16.50 -14.63 1.11
CA ARG A 182 -17.24 -15.74 1.80
C ARG A 182 -17.58 -16.90 0.90
N ASP A 183 -17.97 -16.62 -0.35
CA ASP A 183 -18.28 -17.67 -1.31
C ASP A 183 -16.97 -18.24 -1.89
N SER A 184 -16.73 -19.52 -1.67
CA SER A 184 -15.49 -20.19 -2.08
C SER A 184 -15.36 -20.35 -3.59
N LYS A 185 -14.16 -20.18 -4.11
CA LYS A 185 -13.77 -20.60 -5.46
C LYS A 185 -13.27 -22.05 -5.48
N ASN A 186 -12.67 -22.48 -4.37
CA ASN A 186 -12.11 -23.82 -4.18
C ASN A 186 -12.45 -24.34 -2.80
N GLN A 187 -12.39 -25.66 -2.63
CA GLN A 187 -12.84 -26.36 -1.42
C GLN A 187 -12.17 -25.88 -0.12
N TYR A 188 -10.92 -25.45 -0.17
CA TYR A 188 -10.11 -25.07 1.00
C TYR A 188 -9.44 -23.72 0.81
N ASP A 189 -10.12 -22.78 0.14
CA ASP A 189 -9.61 -21.43 -0.01
C ASP A 189 -9.86 -20.57 1.24
N TYR A 190 -9.44 -19.31 1.16
CA TYR A 190 -9.51 -18.37 2.28
C TYR A 190 -10.93 -18.08 2.79
N SER A 191 -11.98 -18.40 2.01
CA SER A 191 -13.38 -18.16 2.40
C SER A 191 -13.74 -18.77 3.75
N ILE A 192 -13.13 -19.91 4.10
CA ILE A 192 -13.36 -20.58 5.40
C ILE A 192 -12.87 -19.77 6.61
N LEU A 193 -11.96 -18.84 6.40
CA LEU A 193 -11.35 -17.99 7.44
C LEU A 193 -11.83 -16.54 7.36
N PHE A 194 -12.43 -16.12 6.25
CA PHE A 194 -12.69 -14.72 5.93
C PHE A 194 -13.38 -13.97 7.06
N ASP A 195 -14.50 -14.44 7.59
CA ASP A 195 -15.27 -13.71 8.60
C ASP A 195 -14.54 -13.50 9.93
N GLN A 196 -13.58 -14.40 10.25
CA GLN A 196 -12.79 -14.31 11.48
C GLN A 196 -11.54 -13.45 11.32
N TRP A 197 -10.97 -13.37 10.11
CA TRP A 197 -9.61 -12.86 9.92
C TRP A 197 -9.49 -11.61 9.06
N TRP A 198 -10.47 -11.26 8.24
CA TRP A 198 -10.35 -10.18 7.28
C TRP A 198 -9.90 -8.84 7.89
N GLN A 199 -10.37 -8.49 9.09
CA GLN A 199 -9.96 -7.24 9.76
C GLN A 199 -8.49 -7.27 10.12
N ARG A 200 -8.05 -8.38 10.73
CA ARG A 200 -6.68 -8.55 11.16
C ARG A 200 -5.71 -8.57 9.98
N ASP A 201 -6.12 -9.20 8.89
CA ASP A 201 -5.28 -9.33 7.70
C ASP A 201 -5.14 -7.99 6.97
N ILE A 202 -6.23 -7.21 6.81
CA ILE A 202 -6.16 -5.85 6.26
C ILE A 202 -5.31 -4.95 7.17
N GLU A 203 -5.52 -4.99 8.49
CA GLU A 203 -4.72 -4.20 9.43
C GLU A 203 -3.24 -4.54 9.33
N SER A 204 -2.89 -5.82 9.31
CA SER A 204 -1.52 -6.29 9.17
C SER A 204 -0.89 -5.83 7.86
N MET A 205 -1.58 -5.99 6.73
CA MET A 205 -1.11 -5.54 5.42
C MET A 205 -0.87 -4.03 5.41
N VAL A 206 -1.89 -3.24 5.73
CA VAL A 206 -1.78 -1.79 5.57
C VAL A 206 -0.77 -1.19 6.55
N LEU A 207 -0.71 -1.66 7.79
CA LEU A 207 0.27 -1.17 8.78
C LEU A 207 1.70 -1.54 8.40
N ARG A 208 1.93 -2.74 7.86
CA ARG A 208 3.25 -3.18 7.38
C ARG A 208 3.68 -2.39 6.14
N ASP A 209 2.76 -2.21 5.17
CA ASP A 209 3.13 -1.88 3.79
C ASP A 209 2.92 -0.40 3.43
N ARG A 210 2.19 0.38 4.23
CA ARG A 210 1.85 1.78 3.91
C ARG A 210 3.04 2.73 3.73
N ASN A 211 4.23 2.37 4.18
CA ASN A 211 5.43 3.19 4.01
C ASN A 211 6.13 2.96 2.66
N HIS A 212 5.77 1.91 1.92
CA HIS A 212 6.32 1.63 0.58
C HIS A 212 5.82 2.65 -0.45
N PRO A 213 6.71 3.44 -1.09
CA PRO A 213 6.31 4.39 -2.13
C PRO A 213 5.84 3.70 -3.42
N SER A 214 6.21 2.45 -3.65
CA SER A 214 5.76 1.66 -4.78
C SER A 214 4.24 1.39 -4.76
N ILE A 215 3.64 1.19 -3.58
CA ILE A 215 2.21 0.92 -3.45
C ILE A 215 1.42 2.19 -3.74
N PHE A 216 0.61 2.20 -4.79
CA PHE A 216 -0.24 3.33 -5.13
C PHE A 216 -1.74 3.06 -4.93
N CYS A 217 -2.13 1.79 -4.78
CA CYS A 217 -3.51 1.36 -4.66
C CYS A 217 -3.60 0.09 -3.81
N TRP A 218 -4.63 -0.01 -2.98
CA TRP A 218 -4.99 -1.20 -2.22
C TRP A 218 -6.09 -1.97 -2.94
N SER A 219 -5.94 -3.27 -3.12
CA SER A 219 -6.98 -4.13 -3.67
C SER A 219 -7.59 -5.03 -2.59
N ILE A 220 -8.91 -4.97 -2.45
CA ILE A 220 -9.64 -5.70 -1.40
C ILE A 220 -10.26 -7.02 -1.89
N GLY A 221 -10.08 -7.37 -3.15
CA GLY A 221 -10.59 -8.65 -3.66
C GLY A 221 -10.45 -8.83 -5.15
N ASN A 222 -10.50 -10.09 -5.56
CA ASN A 222 -10.44 -10.51 -6.95
C ASN A 222 -11.65 -11.38 -7.29
N GLU A 223 -12.40 -11.00 -8.30
CA GLU A 223 -13.46 -11.82 -8.92
C GLU A 223 -14.37 -12.51 -7.90
N VAL A 224 -14.81 -11.77 -6.88
CA VAL A 224 -15.60 -12.34 -5.78
C VAL A 224 -16.85 -13.06 -6.31
N ILE A 225 -17.11 -14.26 -5.84
CA ILE A 225 -18.18 -15.11 -6.34
C ILE A 225 -19.56 -14.52 -6.03
N GLU A 226 -19.71 -13.92 -4.84
CA GLU A 226 -20.94 -13.28 -4.39
C GLU A 226 -21.24 -11.92 -5.04
N ARG A 227 -20.51 -11.52 -6.08
CA ARG A 227 -20.57 -10.21 -6.74
C ARG A 227 -21.94 -9.73 -7.18
N LYS A 228 -22.91 -10.64 -7.37
CA LYS A 228 -24.30 -10.33 -7.74
C LYS A 228 -25.24 -10.25 -6.52
N LYS A 229 -24.76 -10.54 -5.30
CA LYS A 229 -25.55 -10.44 -4.08
C LYS A 229 -25.48 -9.04 -3.50
N LEU A 230 -26.58 -8.55 -2.94
CA LEU A 230 -26.62 -7.19 -2.38
C LEU A 230 -25.66 -7.02 -1.18
N GLU A 231 -25.46 -8.07 -0.42
CA GLU A 231 -24.57 -8.13 0.73
C GLU A 231 -23.09 -7.86 0.35
N VAL A 232 -22.71 -8.12 -0.90
CA VAL A 232 -21.33 -7.87 -1.37
C VAL A 232 -20.96 -6.39 -1.29
N VAL A 233 -21.92 -5.50 -1.54
CA VAL A 233 -21.71 -4.04 -1.47
C VAL A 233 -21.38 -3.62 -0.04
N THR A 234 -22.12 -4.16 0.94
CA THR A 234 -21.87 -3.90 2.35
C THR A 234 -20.51 -4.44 2.79
N THR A 235 -20.14 -5.61 2.29
CA THR A 235 -18.81 -6.21 2.57
C THR A 235 -17.71 -5.34 1.97
N ALA A 236 -17.79 -5.00 0.68
CA ALA A 236 -16.81 -4.14 0.02
C ALA A 236 -16.60 -2.82 0.76
N ARG A 237 -17.70 -2.16 1.16
CA ARG A 237 -17.64 -0.90 1.92
C ARG A 237 -16.93 -1.08 3.25
N LYS A 238 -17.25 -2.13 4.01
CA LYS A 238 -16.56 -2.42 5.28
C LYS A 238 -15.06 -2.64 5.09
N LEU A 239 -14.66 -3.36 4.03
CA LEU A 239 -13.26 -3.60 3.72
C LEU A 239 -12.55 -2.28 3.33
N ALA A 240 -13.14 -1.49 2.43
CA ALA A 240 -12.60 -0.21 1.99
C ALA A 240 -12.46 0.79 3.16
N ASP A 241 -13.51 0.95 3.96
CA ASP A 241 -13.49 1.81 5.15
C ASP A 241 -12.41 1.37 6.16
N TYR A 242 -12.19 0.06 6.27
CA TYR A 242 -11.18 -0.48 7.18
C TYR A 242 -9.76 -0.26 6.67
N VAL A 243 -9.52 -0.34 5.37
CA VAL A 243 -8.25 0.09 4.74
C VAL A 243 -8.01 1.57 5.04
N HIS A 244 -8.99 2.43 4.76
CA HIS A 244 -8.87 3.89 4.94
C HIS A 244 -8.71 4.32 6.40
N LYS A 245 -9.12 3.51 7.37
CA LYS A 245 -8.81 3.74 8.79
C LYS A 245 -7.31 3.82 9.05
N PHE A 246 -6.49 3.06 8.31
CA PHE A 246 -5.05 2.98 8.50
C PHE A 246 -4.26 3.74 7.43
N ASP A 247 -4.82 3.85 6.22
CA ASP A 247 -4.25 4.64 5.12
C ASP A 247 -5.33 5.33 4.26
N PRO A 248 -5.70 6.56 4.60
CA PRO A 248 -6.66 7.35 3.81
C PRO A 248 -6.04 8.00 2.56
N SER A 249 -4.76 7.76 2.28
CA SER A 249 -4.03 8.47 1.23
C SER A 249 -4.03 7.77 -0.12
N ARG A 250 -4.33 6.47 -0.15
CA ARG A 250 -4.35 5.65 -1.36
C ARG A 250 -5.76 5.18 -1.70
N PRO A 251 -6.09 5.08 -3.01
CA PRO A 251 -7.38 4.54 -3.43
C PRO A 251 -7.50 3.05 -3.13
N VAL A 252 -8.76 2.60 -3.03
CA VAL A 252 -9.12 1.19 -2.92
C VAL A 252 -9.74 0.73 -4.24
N THR A 253 -9.38 -0.48 -4.66
CA THR A 253 -9.91 -1.16 -5.82
C THR A 253 -10.30 -2.61 -5.49
N SER A 254 -10.98 -3.27 -6.41
CA SER A 254 -11.01 -4.72 -6.57
C SER A 254 -11.13 -5.07 -8.04
N ALA A 255 -10.72 -6.28 -8.41
CA ALA A 255 -10.85 -6.75 -9.77
C ALA A 255 -12.23 -7.39 -9.97
N LEU A 256 -13.09 -6.76 -10.77
CA LEU A 256 -14.43 -7.24 -11.07
C LEU A 256 -14.41 -8.17 -12.29
N ALA A 257 -15.03 -9.34 -12.14
CA ALA A 257 -15.17 -10.30 -13.23
C ALA A 257 -16.27 -9.84 -14.21
N ALA A 258 -15.86 -9.28 -15.33
CA ALA A 258 -16.74 -8.57 -16.27
C ALA A 258 -17.32 -9.46 -17.39
N TRP A 259 -17.60 -10.73 -17.13
CA TRP A 259 -18.11 -11.67 -18.17
C TRP A 259 -19.63 -11.83 -18.21
N ASP A 260 -20.37 -11.25 -17.29
CA ASP A 260 -21.82 -11.32 -17.29
C ASP A 260 -22.45 -10.39 -18.33
N ASN A 261 -23.56 -10.79 -18.95
CA ASN A 261 -24.26 -9.97 -19.95
C ASN A 261 -24.95 -8.76 -19.33
N ASP A 262 -25.45 -8.90 -18.10
CA ASP A 262 -26.09 -7.89 -17.28
C ASP A 262 -25.08 -7.17 -16.39
N TRP A 263 -24.05 -6.57 -17.01
CA TRP A 263 -22.94 -5.91 -16.32
C TRP A 263 -23.39 -4.83 -15.32
N GLU A 264 -24.49 -4.15 -15.58
CA GLU A 264 -25.03 -3.08 -14.76
C GLU A 264 -25.39 -3.54 -13.33
N ILE A 265 -25.55 -4.84 -13.12
CA ILE A 265 -25.76 -5.41 -11.77
C ILE A 265 -24.58 -5.14 -10.82
N TYR A 266 -23.39 -4.89 -11.39
CA TYR A 266 -22.18 -4.57 -10.60
C TYR A 266 -22.03 -3.10 -10.23
N ASP A 267 -22.90 -2.21 -10.73
CA ASP A 267 -22.79 -0.78 -10.44
C ASP A 267 -22.74 -0.44 -8.95
N PRO A 268 -23.57 -1.04 -8.09
CA PRO A 268 -23.48 -0.76 -6.65
C PRO A 268 -22.16 -1.21 -6.03
N LEU A 269 -21.58 -2.32 -6.50
CA LEU A 269 -20.27 -2.79 -6.05
C LEU A 269 -19.16 -1.89 -6.60
N ALA A 270 -19.19 -1.56 -7.89
CA ALA A 270 -18.23 -0.68 -8.51
C ALA A 270 -18.19 0.71 -7.86
N ALA A 271 -19.34 1.23 -7.41
CA ALA A 271 -19.46 2.53 -6.75
C ALA A 271 -18.83 2.59 -5.34
N VAL A 272 -18.38 1.47 -4.79
CA VAL A 272 -17.62 1.44 -3.52
C VAL A 272 -16.16 1.83 -3.75
N HIS A 273 -15.63 1.58 -4.94
CA HIS A 273 -14.21 1.73 -5.26
C HIS A 273 -13.90 3.11 -5.85
N GLU A 274 -12.76 3.68 -5.47
CA GLU A 274 -12.23 4.90 -6.10
C GLU A 274 -11.64 4.61 -7.48
N ILE A 275 -11.16 3.39 -7.69
CA ILE A 275 -10.67 2.89 -8.99
C ILE A 275 -11.35 1.56 -9.26
N VAL A 276 -12.02 1.43 -10.40
CA VAL A 276 -12.69 0.19 -10.79
C VAL A 276 -11.75 -0.68 -11.61
N GLY A 277 -11.47 -1.88 -11.12
CA GLY A 277 -10.69 -2.89 -11.84
C GLY A 277 -11.58 -3.78 -12.71
N TYR A 278 -11.24 -3.90 -14.00
CA TYR A 278 -11.95 -4.77 -14.94
C TYR A 278 -11.08 -5.97 -15.28
N ASN A 279 -11.53 -7.16 -14.89
CA ASN A 279 -10.98 -8.42 -15.40
C ASN A 279 -11.80 -8.86 -16.60
N TYR A 280 -11.14 -9.36 -17.65
CA TYR A 280 -11.79 -9.78 -18.93
C TYR A 280 -12.50 -8.60 -19.64
N LEU A 281 -13.22 -8.84 -20.67
CA LEU A 281 -14.11 -7.94 -21.42
C LEU A 281 -13.76 -6.43 -21.35
N LEU A 282 -12.48 -6.09 -21.48
CA LEU A 282 -11.96 -4.71 -21.33
C LEU A 282 -12.63 -3.72 -22.30
N HIS A 283 -13.19 -4.19 -23.39
CA HIS A 283 -13.95 -3.37 -24.35
C HIS A 283 -15.20 -2.73 -23.73
N ARG A 284 -15.67 -3.22 -22.57
CA ARG A 284 -16.79 -2.61 -21.83
C ARG A 284 -16.40 -1.34 -21.08
N ALA A 285 -15.15 -1.18 -20.70
CA ALA A 285 -14.72 -0.03 -19.92
C ALA A 285 -15.07 1.34 -20.58
N PRO A 286 -14.84 1.57 -21.88
CA PRO A 286 -15.24 2.82 -22.52
C PRO A 286 -16.76 3.05 -22.52
N VAL A 287 -17.55 1.98 -22.72
CA VAL A 287 -19.03 2.06 -22.72
C VAL A 287 -19.53 2.37 -21.31
N ASP A 288 -18.93 1.74 -20.31
CA ASP A 288 -19.28 1.95 -18.91
C ASP A 288 -18.92 3.36 -18.44
N HIS A 289 -17.77 3.88 -18.87
CA HIS A 289 -17.38 5.26 -18.59
C HIS A 289 -18.32 6.29 -19.25
N GLN A 290 -18.85 6.01 -20.46
CA GLN A 290 -19.87 6.87 -21.09
C GLN A 290 -21.18 6.86 -20.28
N ARG A 291 -21.58 5.70 -19.74
CA ARG A 291 -22.79 5.52 -18.95
C ARG A 291 -22.63 6.11 -17.52
N VAL A 292 -21.46 5.98 -16.92
CA VAL A 292 -21.12 6.46 -15.58
C VAL A 292 -19.81 7.27 -15.65
N PRO A 293 -19.86 8.54 -16.08
CA PRO A 293 -18.63 9.33 -16.32
C PRO A 293 -17.73 9.56 -15.11
N SER A 294 -18.25 9.36 -13.91
CA SER A 294 -17.48 9.46 -12.67
C SER A 294 -16.64 8.22 -12.34
N ARG A 295 -16.73 7.16 -13.14
CA ARG A 295 -16.06 5.87 -12.92
C ARG A 295 -14.71 5.81 -13.61
#